data_83cd4d9ca0f92e3c88a552e0183ab28a
#
_entry.id   83cd4d9ca0f92e3c88a552e0183ab28a
#
_cell.length_a   1.000
_cell.length_b   1.000
_cell.length_c   1.000
_cell.angle_alpha   90.00
_cell.angle_beta   90.00
_cell.angle_gamma   90.00
#
_symmetry.space_group_name_H-M   'P 1'
#
loop_
_entity.id
_entity.type
_entity.pdbx_description
1 polymer ?
#
loop_
_entity_poly.entity_id
_entity_poly.type
_entity_poly.pdbx_seq_one_letter_code
_entity_poly.pdbx_strand_id
1 'polypeptide(L)'
;CALRFLIENLNDDGYLEDSLQELAIGLAGSEDEEQLEELMHHFTVALRLLQSLEPVGVGARDLAECLRLQLRYLQEQGGDDPALLEAALQLCAQPLDMLARRDVRKLMQVCGLPESRVRAALGLIARLEPKPGRRFVDVERHVIVPDVIVQKTNRKGGDGLMQFSVQLNHDVMPRLRVHEVYAGALRSHKGSEGHAMLQQRLQEARWFIKNVQQRFDTILRVSKAIVERQKNFFIHGELAMRPLVLRDIADELGLHESTISRVTTAKYMATPHGTYELKFFFGSGLGTETGGNASSTAVRALIRQFVSAENPKKPLSDSQIAEMLKEQGIECARRTVAKYREALKIAPANLRKAL
;
A
#
# COMPACT_ATOMS: atom_id res chain seq x y z
N CYS A 1 -7.26 32.87 6.56
CA CYS A 1 -6.37 31.99 7.38
C CYS A 1 -7.05 30.69 7.77
N ALA A 2 -8.28 30.70 8.35
CA ALA A 2 -8.96 29.48 8.82
C ALA A 2 -9.17 28.41 7.72
N LEU A 3 -9.64 28.80 6.54
CA LEU A 3 -9.83 27.86 5.42
C LEU A 3 -8.54 27.16 5.01
N ARG A 4 -7.44 27.89 4.90
CA ARG A 4 -6.14 27.31 4.55
C ARG A 4 -5.65 26.32 5.61
N PHE A 5 -5.85 26.66 6.87
CA PHE A 5 -5.52 25.78 7.99
C PHE A 5 -6.31 24.46 7.94
N LEU A 6 -7.62 24.52 7.66
CA LEU A 6 -8.43 23.31 7.50
C LEU A 6 -7.98 22.46 6.29
N ILE A 7 -7.62 23.10 5.17
CA ILE A 7 -7.11 22.38 3.99
C ILE A 7 -5.79 21.63 4.32
N GLU A 8 -4.89 22.27 5.08
CA GLU A 8 -3.60 21.68 5.48
C GLU A 8 -3.77 20.50 6.47
N ASN A 9 -4.92 20.43 7.18
CA ASN A 9 -5.27 19.35 8.10
C ASN A 9 -6.15 18.24 7.48
N LEU A 10 -6.44 18.31 6.18
CA LEU A 10 -7.14 17.22 5.49
C LEU A 10 -6.19 16.03 5.30
N ASN A 11 -6.74 14.82 5.45
CA ASN A 11 -6.01 13.61 5.08
C ASN A 11 -5.99 13.41 3.54
N ASP A 12 -5.22 12.44 3.06
CA ASP A 12 -5.09 12.10 1.63
C ASP A 12 -6.42 11.69 0.97
N ASP A 13 -7.41 11.23 1.73
CA ASP A 13 -8.74 10.88 1.26
C ASP A 13 -9.68 12.10 1.20
N GLY A 14 -9.30 13.25 1.75
CA GLY A 14 -10.05 14.52 1.79
C GLY A 14 -10.94 14.69 3.02
N TYR A 15 -10.72 13.90 4.08
CA TYR A 15 -11.46 13.99 5.34
C TYR A 15 -10.74 14.85 6.38
N LEU A 16 -11.52 15.48 7.24
CA LEU A 16 -11.05 16.16 8.44
C LEU A 16 -11.19 15.20 9.63
N GLU A 17 -10.10 14.50 9.99
CA GLU A 17 -10.11 13.49 11.06
C GLU A 17 -10.19 14.11 12.45
N ASP A 18 -9.52 15.26 12.65
CA ASP A 18 -9.52 15.96 13.91
C ASP A 18 -10.81 16.76 14.10
N SER A 19 -11.30 16.81 15.33
CA SER A 19 -12.45 17.65 15.65
C SER A 19 -12.08 19.14 15.58
N LEU A 20 -13.05 20.00 15.20
CA LEU A 20 -12.81 21.46 15.16
C LEU A 20 -12.33 22.00 16.51
N GLN A 21 -12.74 21.36 17.60
CA GLN A 21 -12.34 21.74 18.96
C GLN A 21 -10.86 21.39 19.22
N GLU A 22 -10.41 20.21 18.82
CA GLU A 22 -8.98 19.83 18.93
C GLU A 22 -8.09 20.74 18.09
N LEU A 23 -8.54 21.06 16.87
CA LEU A 23 -7.82 22.00 15.99
C LEU A 23 -7.77 23.41 16.59
N ALA A 24 -8.86 23.89 17.22
CA ALA A 24 -8.90 25.20 17.87
C ALA A 24 -7.98 25.23 19.09
N ILE A 25 -7.98 24.20 19.94
CA ILE A 25 -7.08 24.07 21.10
C ILE A 25 -5.61 24.05 20.64
N GLY A 26 -5.31 23.26 19.59
CA GLY A 26 -3.96 23.17 19.04
C GLY A 26 -3.42 24.49 18.50
N LEU A 27 -4.29 25.37 17.96
CA LEU A 27 -3.90 26.67 17.43
C LEU A 27 -3.85 27.76 18.52
N ALA A 28 -4.81 27.77 19.45
CA ALA A 28 -4.89 28.77 20.49
C ALA A 28 -3.73 28.66 21.51
N GLY A 29 -3.26 27.43 21.78
CA GLY A 29 -2.19 27.18 22.76
C GLY A 29 -2.50 27.66 24.17
N SER A 30 -3.73 28.10 24.45
CA SER A 30 -4.16 28.70 25.69
C SER A 30 -5.54 28.20 26.15
N GLU A 31 -5.82 28.29 27.43
CA GLU A 31 -7.10 27.94 28.07
C GLU A 31 -8.12 29.08 28.00
N ASP A 32 -7.94 30.06 27.12
CA ASP A 32 -8.82 31.24 27.01
C ASP A 32 -10.11 30.86 26.26
N GLU A 33 -11.20 30.69 27.00
CA GLU A 33 -12.49 30.25 26.47
C GLU A 33 -13.05 31.18 25.39
N GLU A 34 -12.89 32.52 25.52
CA GLU A 34 -13.41 33.47 24.54
C GLU A 34 -12.70 33.33 23.18
N GLN A 35 -11.37 33.17 23.19
CA GLN A 35 -10.61 32.92 21.94
C GLN A 35 -10.97 31.59 21.31
N LEU A 36 -11.24 30.59 22.13
CA LEU A 36 -11.61 29.24 21.65
C LEU A 36 -12.98 29.26 20.98
N GLU A 37 -13.97 29.98 21.55
CA GLU A 37 -15.29 30.15 20.93
C GLU A 37 -15.21 30.92 19.61
N GLU A 38 -14.42 31.98 19.54
CA GLU A 38 -14.21 32.73 18.29
C GLU A 38 -13.57 31.86 17.20
N LEU A 39 -12.53 31.12 17.54
CA LEU A 39 -11.89 30.18 16.62
C LEU A 39 -12.84 29.09 16.15
N MET A 40 -13.64 28.50 17.03
CA MET A 40 -14.66 27.51 16.70
C MET A 40 -15.70 28.06 15.72
N HIS A 41 -16.13 29.31 15.93
CA HIS A 41 -17.03 29.97 14.99
C HIS A 41 -16.39 30.16 13.61
N HIS A 42 -15.16 30.68 13.57
CA HIS A 42 -14.40 30.84 12.33
C HIS A 42 -14.16 29.51 11.59
N PHE A 43 -13.81 28.45 12.33
CA PHE A 43 -13.62 27.13 11.73
C PHE A 43 -14.92 26.54 11.23
N THR A 44 -16.03 26.75 11.93
CA THR A 44 -17.35 26.27 11.46
C THR A 44 -17.76 26.93 10.15
N VAL A 45 -17.55 28.25 10.03
CA VAL A 45 -17.81 28.98 8.78
C VAL A 45 -16.87 28.54 7.67
N ALA A 46 -15.58 28.39 7.98
CA ALA A 46 -14.57 27.94 7.02
C ALA A 46 -14.82 26.50 6.55
N LEU A 47 -15.29 25.62 7.45
CA LEU A 47 -15.63 24.24 7.09
C LEU A 47 -16.82 24.19 6.14
N ARG A 48 -17.87 24.96 6.40
CA ARG A 48 -19.03 25.03 5.47
C ARG A 48 -18.62 25.56 4.11
N LEU A 49 -17.74 26.55 4.07
CA LEU A 49 -17.18 27.06 2.82
C LEU A 49 -16.36 26.00 2.12
N LEU A 50 -15.51 25.26 2.85
CA LEU A 50 -14.71 24.17 2.29
C LEU A 50 -15.61 23.07 1.68
N GLN A 51 -16.66 22.68 2.39
CA GLN A 51 -17.62 21.68 1.95
C GLN A 51 -18.46 22.08 0.72
N SER A 52 -18.52 23.41 0.41
CA SER A 52 -19.16 23.92 -0.80
C SER A 52 -18.25 23.99 -2.03
N LEU A 53 -16.95 23.70 -1.85
CA LEU A 53 -15.97 23.70 -2.94
C LEU A 53 -15.87 22.33 -3.63
N GLU A 54 -15.29 22.31 -4.83
CA GLU A 54 -14.88 21.07 -5.50
C GLU A 54 -13.51 20.59 -4.98
N PRO A 55 -13.34 19.28 -4.82
CA PRO A 55 -14.25 18.17 -5.11
C PRO A 55 -15.35 18.02 -4.06
N VAL A 56 -16.56 17.73 -4.52
CA VAL A 56 -17.72 17.60 -3.64
C VAL A 56 -17.53 16.48 -2.61
N GLY A 57 -17.76 16.81 -1.32
CA GLY A 57 -17.55 15.88 -0.20
C GLY A 57 -16.23 16.07 0.53
N VAL A 58 -15.35 16.99 0.06
CA VAL A 58 -14.13 17.35 0.77
C VAL A 58 -14.46 18.06 2.11
N GLY A 59 -13.61 17.84 3.13
CA GLY A 59 -13.83 18.41 4.47
C GLY A 59 -14.94 17.72 5.26
N ALA A 60 -15.40 16.56 4.82
CA ALA A 60 -16.30 15.73 5.63
C ALA A 60 -15.55 15.11 6.80
N ARG A 61 -16.22 14.92 7.94
CA ARG A 61 -15.65 14.32 9.15
C ARG A 61 -15.73 12.79 9.10
N ASP A 62 -16.71 12.28 8.38
CA ASP A 62 -16.93 10.85 8.19
C ASP A 62 -17.49 10.53 6.79
N LEU A 63 -17.51 9.25 6.44
CA LEU A 63 -18.03 8.78 5.15
C LEU A 63 -19.51 9.11 4.97
N ALA A 64 -20.34 9.08 6.05
CA ALA A 64 -21.75 9.39 5.95
C ALA A 64 -21.98 10.86 5.60
N GLU A 65 -21.19 11.75 6.17
CA GLU A 65 -21.21 13.20 5.84
C GLU A 65 -20.75 13.44 4.41
N CYS A 66 -19.67 12.78 3.96
CA CYS A 66 -19.18 12.89 2.60
C CYS A 66 -20.25 12.49 1.58
N LEU A 67 -20.90 11.34 1.77
CA LEU A 67 -21.96 10.87 0.90
C LEU A 67 -23.18 11.81 0.90
N ARG A 68 -23.55 12.33 2.08
CA ARG A 68 -24.66 13.29 2.20
C ARG A 68 -24.38 14.63 1.49
N LEU A 69 -23.13 15.11 1.54
CA LEU A 69 -22.73 16.32 0.82
C LEU A 69 -22.87 16.12 -0.70
N GLN A 70 -22.40 14.97 -1.22
CA GLN A 70 -22.52 14.64 -2.63
C GLN A 70 -23.98 14.47 -3.08
N LEU A 71 -24.82 13.82 -2.27
CA LEU A 71 -26.24 13.67 -2.58
C LEU A 71 -26.98 15.00 -2.59
N ARG A 72 -26.66 15.94 -1.67
CA ARG A 72 -27.22 17.30 -1.66
C ARG A 72 -26.80 18.09 -2.90
N TYR A 73 -25.54 17.98 -3.29
CA TYR A 73 -25.05 18.61 -4.52
C TYR A 73 -25.79 18.07 -5.75
N LEU A 74 -26.00 16.74 -5.86
CA LEU A 74 -26.79 16.16 -6.94
C LEU A 74 -28.25 16.64 -6.92
N GLN A 75 -28.82 16.84 -5.75
CA GLN A 75 -30.17 17.39 -5.59
C GLN A 75 -30.27 18.83 -6.09
N GLU A 76 -29.25 19.66 -5.84
CA GLU A 76 -29.17 21.06 -6.32
C GLU A 76 -28.99 21.12 -7.84
N GLN A 77 -28.25 20.15 -8.43
CA GLN A 77 -28.05 20.07 -9.87
C GLN A 77 -29.30 19.57 -10.65
N GLY A 78 -30.27 18.97 -9.97
CA GLY A 78 -31.52 18.54 -10.59
C GLY A 78 -31.41 17.40 -11.61
N GLY A 79 -30.35 16.58 -11.53
CA GLY A 79 -30.06 15.53 -12.52
C GLY A 79 -30.72 14.17 -12.28
N ASP A 80 -31.14 13.88 -11.05
CA ASP A 80 -31.70 12.60 -10.63
C ASP A 80 -33.12 12.76 -10.05
N ASP A 81 -33.86 11.66 -9.94
CA ASP A 81 -35.21 11.65 -9.32
C ASP A 81 -35.16 12.15 -7.88
N PRO A 82 -35.84 13.27 -7.52
CA PRO A 82 -35.80 13.81 -6.16
C PRO A 82 -36.21 12.81 -5.08
N ALA A 83 -37.18 11.92 -5.41
CA ALA A 83 -37.59 10.87 -4.47
C ALA A 83 -36.51 9.79 -4.23
N LEU A 84 -35.68 9.55 -5.25
CA LEU A 84 -34.53 8.63 -5.13
C LEU A 84 -33.43 9.25 -4.28
N LEU A 85 -33.11 10.54 -4.49
CA LEU A 85 -32.11 11.28 -3.71
C LEU A 85 -32.51 11.40 -2.24
N GLU A 86 -33.79 11.64 -1.95
CA GLU A 86 -34.30 11.67 -0.59
C GLU A 86 -34.19 10.29 0.10
N ALA A 87 -34.52 9.23 -0.60
CA ALA A 87 -34.32 7.86 -0.11
C ALA A 87 -32.83 7.56 0.18
N ALA A 88 -31.93 8.00 -0.70
CA ALA A 88 -30.47 7.84 -0.50
C ALA A 88 -29.98 8.63 0.71
N LEU A 89 -30.45 9.86 0.93
CA LEU A 89 -30.13 10.67 2.10
C LEU A 89 -30.62 10.02 3.41
N GLN A 90 -31.83 9.45 3.41
CA GLN A 90 -32.37 8.71 4.56
C GLN A 90 -31.54 7.46 4.88
N LEU A 91 -31.06 6.76 3.85
CA LEU A 91 -30.19 5.60 4.03
C LEU A 91 -28.82 6.04 4.60
N CYS A 92 -28.22 7.09 4.11
CA CYS A 92 -26.94 7.61 4.61
C CYS A 92 -27.03 8.21 6.04
N ALA A 93 -28.23 8.45 6.55
CA ALA A 93 -28.45 8.83 7.96
C ALA A 93 -28.41 7.63 8.91
N GLN A 94 -28.48 6.39 8.41
CA GLN A 94 -28.43 5.18 9.18
C GLN A 94 -26.95 4.76 9.43
N PRO A 95 -26.71 3.90 10.45
CA PRO A 95 -25.36 3.37 10.71
C PRO A 95 -24.77 2.71 9.47
N LEU A 96 -23.54 3.11 9.09
CA LEU A 96 -22.84 2.64 7.89
C LEU A 96 -22.66 1.10 7.86
N ASP A 97 -22.61 0.45 9.00
CA ASP A 97 -22.54 -1.02 9.10
C ASP A 97 -23.75 -1.72 8.46
N MET A 98 -24.93 -1.11 8.54
CA MET A 98 -26.14 -1.65 7.89
C MET A 98 -26.05 -1.50 6.36
N LEU A 99 -25.54 -0.38 5.88
CA LEU A 99 -25.29 -0.14 4.47
C LEU A 99 -24.20 -1.07 3.91
N ALA A 100 -23.11 -1.26 4.66
CA ALA A 100 -22.01 -2.14 4.30
C ALA A 100 -22.43 -3.60 4.17
N ARG A 101 -23.33 -4.08 5.06
CA ARG A 101 -23.89 -5.45 5.02
C ARG A 101 -24.92 -5.64 3.91
N ARG A 102 -25.40 -4.55 3.27
CA ARG A 102 -26.46 -4.55 2.25
C ARG A 102 -27.73 -5.32 2.69
N ASP A 103 -28.09 -5.18 3.97
CA ASP A 103 -29.28 -5.86 4.51
C ASP A 103 -30.55 -5.08 4.12
N VAL A 104 -31.00 -5.30 2.87
CA VAL A 104 -32.17 -4.62 2.30
C VAL A 104 -33.40 -4.73 3.19
N ARG A 105 -33.61 -5.89 3.86
CA ARG A 105 -34.79 -6.12 4.71
C ARG A 105 -34.79 -5.21 5.94
N LYS A 106 -33.66 -5.09 6.61
CA LYS A 106 -33.52 -4.18 7.76
C LYS A 106 -33.64 -2.72 7.35
N LEU A 107 -33.00 -2.35 6.23
CA LEU A 107 -33.09 -0.99 5.69
C LEU A 107 -34.52 -0.60 5.32
N MET A 108 -35.32 -1.53 4.76
CA MET A 108 -36.75 -1.31 4.50
C MET A 108 -37.53 -1.05 5.79
N GLN A 109 -37.27 -1.82 6.84
CA GLN A 109 -37.95 -1.68 8.14
C GLN A 109 -37.61 -0.36 8.82
N VAL A 110 -36.34 0.03 8.81
CA VAL A 110 -35.87 1.25 9.49
C VAL A 110 -36.28 2.51 8.75
N CYS A 111 -36.20 2.53 7.40
CA CYS A 111 -36.51 3.71 6.59
C CYS A 111 -37.96 3.76 6.10
N GLY A 112 -38.74 2.67 6.25
CA GLY A 112 -40.12 2.62 5.75
C GLY A 112 -40.24 2.67 4.22
N LEU A 113 -39.18 2.33 3.49
CA LEU A 113 -39.11 2.45 2.03
C LEU A 113 -39.39 1.09 1.35
N PRO A 114 -40.00 1.07 0.15
CA PRO A 114 -40.21 -0.15 -0.61
C PRO A 114 -38.86 -0.69 -1.14
N GLU A 115 -38.77 -2.01 -1.30
CA GLU A 115 -37.56 -2.71 -1.71
C GLU A 115 -36.91 -2.14 -2.98
N SER A 116 -37.72 -1.80 -3.98
CA SER A 116 -37.28 -1.23 -5.24
C SER A 116 -36.52 0.10 -5.05
N ARG A 117 -37.03 0.97 -4.17
CA ARG A 117 -36.38 2.24 -3.85
C ARG A 117 -35.10 2.05 -3.04
N VAL A 118 -35.08 1.15 -2.05
CA VAL A 118 -33.88 0.84 -1.27
C VAL A 118 -32.79 0.33 -2.20
N ARG A 119 -33.08 -0.58 -3.13
CA ARG A 119 -32.10 -1.09 -4.10
C ARG A 119 -31.60 0.00 -5.05
N ALA A 120 -32.49 0.84 -5.59
CA ALA A 120 -32.10 1.95 -6.44
C ALA A 120 -31.23 2.97 -5.71
N ALA A 121 -31.57 3.32 -4.46
CA ALA A 121 -30.79 4.22 -3.64
C ALA A 121 -29.42 3.65 -3.26
N LEU A 122 -29.31 2.36 -2.93
CA LEU A 122 -28.01 1.69 -2.73
C LEU A 122 -27.18 1.70 -4.03
N GLY A 123 -27.80 1.53 -5.19
CA GLY A 123 -27.12 1.64 -6.49
C GLY A 123 -26.59 3.05 -6.76
N LEU A 124 -27.33 4.09 -6.35
CA LEU A 124 -26.87 5.48 -6.43
C LEU A 124 -25.70 5.74 -5.48
N ILE A 125 -25.81 5.34 -4.21
CA ILE A 125 -24.75 5.48 -3.20
C ILE A 125 -23.47 4.78 -3.66
N ALA A 126 -23.55 3.63 -4.31
CA ALA A 126 -22.39 2.89 -4.80
C ALA A 126 -21.64 3.60 -5.95
N ARG A 127 -22.25 4.59 -6.61
CA ARG A 127 -21.62 5.41 -7.67
C ARG A 127 -20.92 6.65 -7.13
N LEU A 128 -21.20 7.04 -5.89
CA LEU A 128 -20.59 8.20 -5.27
C LEU A 128 -19.10 7.95 -4.96
N GLU A 129 -18.34 9.03 -4.87
CA GLU A 129 -16.89 8.97 -4.61
C GLU A 129 -16.63 8.99 -3.09
N PRO A 130 -16.22 7.86 -2.48
CA PRO A 130 -15.98 7.81 -1.05
C PRO A 130 -14.68 8.51 -0.63
N LYS A 131 -13.82 8.90 -1.57
CA LYS A 131 -12.48 9.46 -1.31
C LYS A 131 -12.18 10.62 -2.25
N PRO A 132 -12.85 11.76 -2.08
CA PRO A 132 -12.76 12.88 -3.01
C PRO A 132 -11.35 13.48 -3.11
N GLY A 133 -10.56 13.45 -2.03
CA GLY A 133 -9.19 13.99 -1.97
C GLY A 133 -8.19 13.22 -2.82
N ARG A 134 -8.39 11.92 -3.05
CA ARG A 134 -7.43 11.06 -3.75
C ARG A 134 -6.99 11.52 -5.14
N ARG A 135 -7.85 12.27 -5.84
CA ARG A 135 -7.52 12.80 -7.17
C ARG A 135 -6.43 13.87 -7.14
N PHE A 136 -6.21 14.48 -5.98
CA PHE A 136 -5.28 15.59 -5.76
C PHE A 136 -4.06 15.21 -4.93
N VAL A 137 -3.99 13.95 -4.47
CA VAL A 137 -2.82 13.46 -3.74
C VAL A 137 -1.64 13.42 -4.69
N ASP A 138 -0.55 14.03 -4.25
CA ASP A 138 0.71 14.01 -4.96
C ASP A 138 1.31 12.60 -4.93
N VAL A 139 1.12 11.88 -6.03
CA VAL A 139 1.60 10.50 -6.20
C VAL A 139 3.13 10.43 -6.12
N GLU A 140 3.82 11.53 -6.43
CA GLU A 140 5.29 11.59 -6.41
C GLU A 140 5.87 11.38 -5.01
N ARG A 141 5.15 11.76 -3.94
CA ARG A 141 5.57 11.50 -2.56
C ARG A 141 5.68 10.02 -2.21
N HIS A 142 5.00 9.16 -2.94
CA HIS A 142 4.97 7.72 -2.71
C HIS A 142 5.78 6.91 -3.73
N VAL A 143 6.54 7.59 -4.60
CA VAL A 143 7.43 6.90 -5.56
C VAL A 143 8.58 6.27 -4.81
N ILE A 144 8.59 4.95 -4.77
CA ILE A 144 9.68 4.17 -4.17
C ILE A 144 10.83 4.10 -5.16
N VAL A 145 11.97 4.70 -4.80
CA VAL A 145 13.20 4.55 -5.57
C VAL A 145 13.80 3.17 -5.28
N PRO A 146 13.95 2.29 -6.28
CA PRO A 146 14.48 0.94 -6.06
C PRO A 146 15.98 0.95 -5.78
N ASP A 147 16.42 0.09 -4.86
CA ASP A 147 17.85 -0.12 -4.55
C ASP A 147 18.54 -1.00 -5.61
N VAL A 148 17.77 -1.90 -6.23
CA VAL A 148 18.25 -2.89 -7.20
C VAL A 148 17.38 -2.84 -8.45
N ILE A 149 18.03 -2.93 -9.61
CA ILE A 149 17.36 -2.94 -10.93
C ILE A 149 17.62 -4.29 -11.59
N VAL A 150 16.55 -4.98 -11.99
CA VAL A 150 16.60 -6.24 -12.73
C VAL A 150 16.08 -6.02 -14.14
N GLN A 151 16.92 -6.27 -15.11
CA GLN A 151 16.59 -6.13 -16.52
C GLN A 151 16.76 -7.46 -17.26
N LYS A 152 15.88 -7.69 -18.22
CA LYS A 152 15.97 -8.85 -19.11
C LYS A 152 17.16 -8.66 -20.06
N THR A 153 18.06 -9.63 -20.11
CA THR A 153 19.18 -9.61 -21.02
C THR A 153 18.81 -10.27 -22.34
N ASN A 154 19.15 -9.63 -23.47
CA ASN A 154 18.88 -10.22 -24.80
C ASN A 154 19.76 -11.44 -25.13
N ARG A 155 20.74 -11.77 -24.30
CA ARG A 155 21.57 -12.97 -24.46
C ARG A 155 20.80 -14.17 -23.94
N LYS A 156 20.50 -15.13 -24.81
CA LYS A 156 20.05 -16.46 -24.38
C LYS A 156 21.26 -17.18 -23.77
N GLY A 157 21.13 -17.70 -22.58
CA GLY A 157 22.13 -18.60 -22.00
C GLY A 157 22.33 -19.83 -22.87
N GLY A 158 23.39 -20.59 -22.66
CA GLY A 158 23.65 -21.82 -23.40
C GLY A 158 22.50 -22.83 -23.38
N ASP A 159 21.64 -22.76 -22.34
CA ASP A 159 20.43 -23.60 -22.18
C ASP A 159 19.16 -23.00 -22.80
N GLY A 160 19.26 -21.94 -23.61
CA GLY A 160 18.11 -21.27 -24.23
C GLY A 160 17.21 -20.48 -23.23
N LEU A 161 17.53 -20.51 -21.94
CA LEU A 161 16.79 -19.81 -20.88
C LEU A 161 17.11 -18.32 -20.87
N MET A 162 16.08 -17.49 -20.59
CA MET A 162 16.25 -16.05 -20.44
C MET A 162 17.14 -15.75 -19.23
N GLN A 163 18.11 -14.84 -19.45
CA GLN A 163 18.97 -14.35 -18.38
C GLN A 163 18.53 -12.96 -17.95
N PHE A 164 18.73 -12.69 -16.67
CA PHE A 164 18.44 -11.39 -16.05
C PHE A 164 19.72 -10.76 -15.54
N SER A 165 19.93 -9.48 -15.87
CA SER A 165 20.99 -8.65 -15.31
C SER A 165 20.50 -8.00 -14.02
N VAL A 166 21.27 -8.14 -12.95
CA VAL A 166 20.96 -7.56 -11.63
C VAL A 166 22.02 -6.52 -11.32
N GLN A 167 21.62 -5.28 -11.15
CA GLN A 167 22.50 -4.14 -10.91
C GLN A 167 21.99 -3.33 -9.71
N LEU A 168 22.91 -2.72 -8.95
CA LEU A 168 22.56 -1.73 -7.95
C LEU A 168 22.16 -0.43 -8.63
N ASN A 169 21.18 0.25 -8.05
CA ASN A 169 20.83 1.60 -8.49
C ASN A 169 21.87 2.60 -7.98
N HIS A 170 22.57 3.24 -8.91
CA HIS A 170 23.61 4.21 -8.59
C HIS A 170 23.09 5.49 -7.92
N ASP A 171 21.80 5.81 -8.10
CA ASP A 171 21.19 7.01 -7.54
C ASP A 171 20.97 6.90 -6.01
N VAL A 172 20.82 5.65 -5.51
CA VAL A 172 20.66 5.37 -4.08
C VAL A 172 22.01 5.17 -3.38
N MET A 173 23.07 4.90 -4.13
CA MET A 173 24.38 4.57 -3.59
C MET A 173 25.20 5.83 -3.26
N PRO A 174 25.54 6.10 -1.99
CA PRO A 174 26.37 7.26 -1.65
C PRO A 174 27.80 7.07 -2.19
N ARG A 175 28.28 8.05 -2.93
CA ARG A 175 29.65 8.07 -3.47
C ARG A 175 30.59 8.75 -2.45
N LEU A 176 31.10 7.98 -1.53
CA LEU A 176 32.03 8.47 -0.51
C LEU A 176 33.47 8.30 -0.95
N ARG A 177 34.26 9.38 -0.83
CA ARG A 177 35.71 9.37 -1.08
C ARG A 177 36.44 10.07 0.05
N VAL A 178 37.59 9.56 0.42
CA VAL A 178 38.54 10.30 1.25
C VAL A 178 39.29 11.27 0.35
N HIS A 179 39.37 12.53 0.74
CA HIS A 179 40.08 13.55 -0.04
C HIS A 179 41.57 13.27 -0.01
N GLU A 180 42.17 13.03 -1.17
CA GLU A 180 43.57 12.58 -1.32
C GLU A 180 44.61 13.60 -0.80
N VAL A 181 44.29 14.90 -0.91
CA VAL A 181 45.17 15.99 -0.42
C VAL A 181 45.36 15.85 1.10
N TYR A 182 44.30 15.66 1.86
CA TYR A 182 44.40 15.45 3.33
C TYR A 182 45.10 14.14 3.69
N ALA A 183 44.80 13.07 2.94
CA ALA A 183 45.45 11.79 3.11
C ALA A 183 46.97 11.83 2.78
N GLY A 184 47.37 12.67 1.80
CA GLY A 184 48.75 12.93 1.42
C GLY A 184 49.51 13.79 2.42
N ALA A 185 48.91 14.90 2.88
CA ALA A 185 49.47 15.80 3.89
C ALA A 185 49.75 15.09 5.19
N LEU A 186 48.87 14.15 5.60
CA LEU A 186 49.05 13.32 6.79
C LEU A 186 50.20 12.31 6.68
N ARG A 187 50.62 11.94 5.47
CA ARG A 187 51.80 11.06 5.24
C ARG A 187 53.12 11.81 5.34
N SER A 188 53.14 13.10 4.99
CA SER A 188 54.34 13.91 4.91
C SER A 188 54.76 14.55 6.26
N HIS A 189 53.84 14.78 7.17
CA HIS A 189 54.11 15.44 8.46
C HIS A 189 54.02 14.44 9.62
N LYS A 190 55.13 13.78 9.93
CA LYS A 190 55.27 12.89 11.09
C LYS A 190 55.83 13.70 12.29
N GLY A 191 55.05 13.86 13.37
CA GLY A 191 55.64 14.31 14.63
C GLY A 191 54.83 15.24 15.55
N SER A 192 53.55 15.49 15.38
CA SER A 192 52.75 16.25 16.35
C SER A 192 51.64 15.39 16.97
N GLU A 193 51.25 15.69 18.22
CA GLU A 193 50.13 14.99 18.90
C GLU A 193 48.84 15.03 18.11
N GLY A 194 48.56 16.09 17.36
CA GLY A 194 47.44 16.19 16.45
C GLY A 194 47.51 15.22 15.24
N HIS A 195 48.70 14.76 14.86
CA HIS A 195 48.87 13.84 13.73
C HIS A 195 48.30 12.46 14.02
N ALA A 196 48.48 11.92 15.23
CA ALA A 196 47.95 10.62 15.63
C ALA A 196 46.42 10.61 15.60
N MET A 197 45.78 11.68 16.11
CA MET A 197 44.30 11.83 16.11
C MET A 197 43.75 11.91 14.68
N LEU A 198 44.38 12.69 13.80
CA LEU A 198 43.95 12.79 12.42
C LEU A 198 44.15 11.49 11.63
N GLN A 199 45.20 10.75 11.91
CA GLN A 199 45.45 9.44 11.31
C GLN A 199 44.41 8.41 11.75
N GLN A 200 43.99 8.43 13.02
CA GLN A 200 42.88 7.61 13.51
C GLN A 200 41.56 7.95 12.78
N ARG A 201 41.23 9.22 12.67
CA ARG A 201 40.03 9.67 11.93
C ARG A 201 40.07 9.25 10.47
N LEU A 202 41.20 9.32 9.80
CA LEU A 202 41.36 8.83 8.43
C LEU A 202 41.11 7.32 8.33
N GLN A 203 41.59 6.56 9.31
CA GLN A 203 41.37 5.11 9.36
C GLN A 203 39.90 4.77 9.62
N GLU A 204 39.26 5.47 10.55
CA GLU A 204 37.81 5.38 10.80
C GLU A 204 36.98 5.68 9.53
N ALA A 205 37.30 6.75 8.80
CA ALA A 205 36.65 7.12 7.58
C ALA A 205 36.80 6.04 6.49
N ARG A 206 38.01 5.48 6.31
CA ARG A 206 38.25 4.38 5.37
C ARG A 206 37.48 3.12 5.73
N TRP A 207 37.45 2.80 7.02
CA TRP A 207 36.70 1.66 7.54
C TRP A 207 35.19 1.85 7.29
N PHE A 208 34.66 3.06 7.54
CA PHE A 208 33.27 3.40 7.27
C PHE A 208 32.92 3.23 5.78
N ILE A 209 33.74 3.77 4.88
CA ILE A 209 33.56 3.63 3.43
C ILE A 209 33.53 2.15 3.02
N LYS A 210 34.46 1.36 3.56
CA LYS A 210 34.53 -0.08 3.30
C LYS A 210 33.27 -0.81 3.78
N ASN A 211 32.76 -0.47 4.97
CA ASN A 211 31.52 -1.06 5.49
C ASN A 211 30.31 -0.73 4.62
N VAL A 212 30.22 0.53 4.16
CA VAL A 212 29.13 0.93 3.23
C VAL A 212 29.23 0.12 1.93
N GLN A 213 30.42 -0.01 1.35
CA GLN A 213 30.62 -0.80 0.14
C GLN A 213 30.26 -2.28 0.34
N GLN A 214 30.70 -2.88 1.45
CA GLN A 214 30.36 -4.27 1.80
C GLN A 214 28.85 -4.49 1.97
N ARG A 215 28.13 -3.49 2.52
CA ARG A 215 26.68 -3.55 2.64
C ARG A 215 26.01 -3.60 1.27
N PHE A 216 26.43 -2.76 0.34
CA PHE A 216 25.86 -2.76 -1.03
C PHE A 216 26.26 -4.02 -1.80
N ASP A 217 27.48 -4.53 -1.63
CA ASP A 217 27.88 -5.81 -2.21
C ASP A 217 27.02 -6.96 -1.70
N THR A 218 26.73 -6.98 -0.40
CA THR A 218 25.84 -7.98 0.19
C THR A 218 24.43 -7.88 -0.37
N ILE A 219 23.87 -6.67 -0.51
CA ILE A 219 22.56 -6.45 -1.15
C ILE A 219 22.56 -7.02 -2.57
N LEU A 220 23.60 -6.74 -3.37
CA LEU A 220 23.71 -7.22 -4.73
C LEU A 220 23.80 -8.76 -4.79
N ARG A 221 24.63 -9.38 -3.94
CA ARG A 221 24.76 -10.84 -3.87
C ARG A 221 23.46 -11.53 -3.50
N VAL A 222 22.75 -11.01 -2.48
CA VAL A 222 21.45 -11.51 -2.05
C VAL A 222 20.42 -11.36 -3.17
N SER A 223 20.38 -10.21 -3.83
CA SER A 223 19.46 -9.94 -4.94
C SER A 223 19.72 -10.87 -6.13
N LYS A 224 20.97 -11.14 -6.47
CA LYS A 224 21.34 -12.10 -7.52
C LYS A 224 20.87 -13.51 -7.18
N ALA A 225 21.07 -13.97 -5.95
CA ALA A 225 20.63 -15.28 -5.49
C ALA A 225 19.09 -15.41 -5.54
N ILE A 226 18.35 -14.35 -5.12
CA ILE A 226 16.89 -14.32 -5.23
C ILE A 226 16.45 -14.43 -6.71
N VAL A 227 17.04 -13.65 -7.62
CA VAL A 227 16.69 -13.67 -9.05
C VAL A 227 16.96 -15.03 -9.65
N GLU A 228 18.07 -15.68 -9.30
CA GLU A 228 18.43 -17.02 -9.76
C GLU A 228 17.41 -18.07 -9.32
N ARG A 229 16.99 -18.04 -8.05
CA ARG A 229 15.99 -18.97 -7.50
C ARG A 229 14.57 -18.71 -8.01
N GLN A 230 14.24 -17.45 -8.29
CA GLN A 230 12.91 -16.99 -8.71
C GLN A 230 12.80 -16.68 -10.21
N LYS A 231 13.63 -17.27 -11.07
CA LYS A 231 13.62 -17.03 -12.55
C LYS A 231 12.21 -17.08 -13.15
N ASN A 232 11.39 -18.01 -12.69
CA ASN A 232 10.03 -18.18 -13.21
C ASN A 232 9.14 -16.97 -12.89
N PHE A 233 9.31 -16.34 -11.72
CA PHE A 233 8.62 -15.11 -11.37
C PHE A 233 8.94 -13.98 -12.36
N PHE A 234 10.19 -13.81 -12.72
CA PHE A 234 10.62 -12.76 -13.65
C PHE A 234 10.13 -12.97 -15.09
N ILE A 235 9.73 -14.18 -15.44
CA ILE A 235 9.17 -14.52 -16.76
C ILE A 235 7.64 -14.46 -16.75
N HIS A 236 6.98 -15.06 -15.76
CA HIS A 236 5.54 -15.32 -15.73
C HIS A 236 4.78 -14.56 -14.63
N GLY A 237 5.49 -13.74 -13.81
CA GLY A 237 4.88 -12.96 -12.73
C GLY A 237 4.59 -13.78 -11.46
N GLU A 238 3.71 -13.23 -10.62
CA GLU A 238 3.40 -13.72 -9.27
C GLU A 238 2.92 -15.18 -9.25
N LEU A 239 2.23 -15.64 -10.29
CA LEU A 239 1.69 -16.99 -10.40
C LEU A 239 2.78 -18.10 -10.42
N ALA A 240 3.94 -17.77 -10.98
CA ALA A 240 5.05 -18.72 -11.11
C ALA A 240 6.08 -18.60 -9.97
N MET A 241 5.73 -17.93 -8.89
CA MET A 241 6.61 -17.75 -7.75
C MET A 241 6.80 -19.04 -6.98
N ARG A 242 8.06 -19.40 -6.75
CA ARG A 242 8.43 -20.57 -5.94
C ARG A 242 8.57 -20.21 -4.47
N PRO A 243 8.26 -21.13 -3.53
CA PRO A 243 8.56 -20.90 -2.12
C PRO A 243 10.08 -20.77 -1.94
N LEU A 244 10.48 -19.79 -1.14
CA LEU A 244 11.87 -19.50 -0.83
C LEU A 244 11.96 -19.05 0.62
N VAL A 245 12.81 -19.66 1.42
CA VAL A 245 13.04 -19.26 2.80
C VAL A 245 14.38 -18.55 2.96
N LEU A 246 14.48 -17.68 3.98
CA LEU A 246 15.71 -16.90 4.23
C LEU A 246 16.94 -17.80 4.40
N ARG A 247 16.74 -18.96 5.00
CA ARG A 247 17.78 -19.95 5.26
C ARG A 247 18.43 -20.48 3.97
N ASP A 248 17.64 -20.71 2.91
CA ASP A 248 18.16 -21.22 1.63
C ASP A 248 19.20 -20.25 1.03
N ILE A 249 18.93 -18.95 1.11
CA ILE A 249 19.85 -17.91 0.62
C ILE A 249 21.03 -17.72 1.59
N ALA A 250 20.79 -17.84 2.88
CA ALA A 250 21.83 -17.75 3.91
C ALA A 250 22.88 -18.86 3.71
N ASP A 251 22.44 -20.10 3.54
CA ASP A 251 23.31 -21.26 3.31
C ASP A 251 24.08 -21.13 1.98
N GLU A 252 23.43 -20.67 0.90
CA GLU A 252 24.06 -20.47 -0.41
C GLU A 252 25.16 -19.41 -0.39
N LEU A 253 24.96 -18.32 0.36
CA LEU A 253 25.91 -17.20 0.42
C LEU A 253 26.93 -17.31 1.56
N GLY A 254 26.81 -18.31 2.45
CA GLY A 254 27.62 -18.44 3.67
C GLY A 254 27.40 -17.30 4.66
N LEU A 255 26.16 -16.81 4.78
CA LEU A 255 25.79 -15.72 5.67
C LEU A 255 24.78 -16.21 6.72
N HIS A 256 24.65 -15.47 7.83
CA HIS A 256 23.63 -15.78 8.82
C HIS A 256 22.23 -15.30 8.35
N GLU A 257 21.19 -16.05 8.69
CA GLU A 257 19.79 -15.75 8.31
C GLU A 257 19.35 -14.34 8.73
N SER A 258 19.77 -13.90 9.93
CA SER A 258 19.48 -12.54 10.41
C SER A 258 20.08 -11.44 9.53
N THR A 259 21.23 -11.72 8.87
CA THR A 259 21.86 -10.78 7.92
C THR A 259 20.98 -10.67 6.67
N ILE A 260 20.52 -11.80 6.13
CA ILE A 260 19.60 -11.80 4.96
C ILE A 260 18.32 -11.03 5.30
N SER A 261 17.71 -11.30 6.48
CA SER A 261 16.49 -10.60 6.92
C SER A 261 16.68 -9.09 6.99
N ARG A 262 17.80 -8.60 7.57
CA ARG A 262 18.11 -7.16 7.66
C ARG A 262 18.39 -6.52 6.30
N VAL A 263 19.04 -7.25 5.41
CA VAL A 263 19.38 -6.76 4.05
C VAL A 263 18.14 -6.69 3.17
N THR A 264 17.14 -7.53 3.39
CA THR A 264 15.92 -7.59 2.57
C THR A 264 14.79 -6.70 3.06
N THR A 265 14.83 -6.24 4.30
CA THR A 265 13.81 -5.35 4.88
C THR A 265 13.98 -3.92 4.37
N ALA A 266 12.89 -3.29 3.93
CA ALA A 266 12.83 -1.94 3.38
C ALA A 266 13.84 -1.71 2.23
N LYS A 267 14.11 -2.75 1.45
CA LYS A 267 14.92 -2.70 0.22
C LYS A 267 14.11 -3.16 -0.96
N TYR A 268 14.12 -2.37 -2.03
CA TYR A 268 13.24 -2.55 -3.18
C TYR A 268 14.00 -2.92 -4.43
N MET A 269 13.37 -3.77 -5.24
CA MET A 269 13.87 -4.25 -6.51
C MET A 269 12.90 -3.86 -7.63
N ALA A 270 13.37 -3.13 -8.62
CA ALA A 270 12.63 -2.91 -9.86
C ALA A 270 12.73 -4.15 -10.73
N THR A 271 11.58 -4.69 -11.13
CA THR A 271 11.45 -5.87 -11.99
C THR A 271 10.63 -5.52 -13.23
N PRO A 272 10.62 -6.36 -14.28
CA PRO A 272 9.74 -6.14 -15.44
C PRO A 272 8.23 -6.13 -15.11
N HIS A 273 7.83 -6.69 -13.95
CA HIS A 273 6.44 -6.76 -13.49
C HIS A 273 6.07 -5.67 -12.46
N GLY A 274 7.02 -4.82 -12.06
CA GLY A 274 6.82 -3.76 -11.07
C GLY A 274 7.93 -3.72 -10.02
N THR A 275 7.78 -2.81 -9.06
CA THR A 275 8.72 -2.65 -7.94
C THR A 275 8.24 -3.44 -6.73
N TYR A 276 9.10 -4.33 -6.23
CA TYR A 276 8.81 -5.21 -5.10
C TYR A 276 9.86 -5.06 -4.00
N GLU A 277 9.46 -5.15 -2.75
CA GLU A 277 10.39 -5.30 -1.64
C GLU A 277 11.13 -6.64 -1.75
N LEU A 278 12.43 -6.69 -1.46
CA LEU A 278 13.20 -7.95 -1.49
C LEU A 278 12.60 -9.02 -0.56
N LYS A 279 11.99 -8.60 0.55
CA LYS A 279 11.29 -9.49 1.47
C LYS A 279 10.08 -10.20 0.85
N PHE A 280 9.46 -9.62 -0.17
CA PHE A 280 8.31 -10.18 -0.89
C PHE A 280 8.61 -11.57 -1.50
N PHE A 281 9.86 -11.79 -1.93
CA PHE A 281 10.27 -13.05 -2.56
C PHE A 281 10.42 -14.22 -1.59
N PHE A 282 10.36 -13.95 -0.28
CA PHE A 282 10.41 -14.98 0.75
C PHE A 282 9.01 -15.32 1.23
N GLY A 283 8.69 -16.60 1.22
CA GLY A 283 7.39 -17.09 1.66
C GLY A 283 7.41 -18.59 1.92
N SER A 284 6.57 -19.00 2.87
CA SER A 284 6.36 -20.44 3.16
C SER A 284 5.66 -21.12 1.99
N GLY A 285 6.02 -22.36 1.75
CA GLY A 285 5.34 -23.25 0.82
C GLY A 285 4.07 -23.84 1.41
N LEU A 286 3.07 -24.06 0.57
CA LEU A 286 1.89 -24.90 0.84
C LEU A 286 2.09 -26.20 0.06
N GLY A 287 1.78 -27.34 0.72
CA GLY A 287 1.89 -28.66 0.07
C GLY A 287 1.00 -28.75 -1.16
N THR A 288 1.50 -29.44 -2.19
CA THR A 288 0.73 -29.82 -3.37
C THR A 288 0.55 -31.33 -3.42
N GLU A 289 -0.54 -31.83 -4.00
CA GLU A 289 -0.81 -33.28 -4.17
C GLU A 289 0.32 -34.01 -4.90
N THR A 290 1.07 -33.30 -5.75
CA THR A 290 2.20 -33.86 -6.52
C THR A 290 3.54 -33.84 -5.75
N GLY A 291 3.53 -33.56 -4.42
CA GLY A 291 4.73 -33.50 -3.57
C GLY A 291 5.58 -32.23 -3.74
N GLY A 292 5.11 -31.24 -4.48
CA GLY A 292 5.72 -29.93 -4.60
C GLY A 292 5.21 -28.95 -3.53
N ASN A 293 5.77 -27.74 -3.52
CA ASN A 293 5.30 -26.66 -2.66
C ASN A 293 4.91 -25.45 -3.52
N ALA A 294 3.65 -25.00 -3.37
CA ALA A 294 3.21 -23.73 -3.95
C ALA A 294 3.52 -22.57 -3.01
N SER A 295 3.98 -21.43 -3.55
CA SER A 295 4.20 -20.22 -2.75
C SER A 295 2.86 -19.62 -2.29
N SER A 296 2.80 -19.15 -1.04
CA SER A 296 1.64 -18.42 -0.53
C SER A 296 1.29 -17.18 -1.37
N THR A 297 2.25 -16.59 -2.05
CA THR A 297 2.07 -15.46 -2.97
C THR A 297 1.40 -15.91 -4.27
N ALA A 298 1.83 -17.07 -4.85
CA ALA A 298 1.19 -17.65 -6.02
C ALA A 298 -0.28 -17.99 -5.75
N VAL A 299 -0.58 -18.57 -4.57
CA VAL A 299 -1.96 -18.86 -4.17
C VAL A 299 -2.81 -17.60 -4.06
N ARG A 300 -2.27 -16.50 -3.48
CA ARG A 300 -2.97 -15.22 -3.44
C ARG A 300 -3.22 -14.64 -4.83
N ALA A 301 -2.25 -14.76 -5.74
CA ALA A 301 -2.41 -14.32 -7.13
C ALA A 301 -3.51 -15.12 -7.85
N LEU A 302 -3.59 -16.45 -7.65
CA LEU A 302 -4.66 -17.29 -8.17
C LEU A 302 -6.03 -16.88 -7.62
N ILE A 303 -6.15 -16.67 -6.31
CA ILE A 303 -7.41 -16.21 -5.69
C ILE A 303 -7.84 -14.88 -6.31
N ARG A 304 -6.92 -13.92 -6.50
CA ARG A 304 -7.21 -12.65 -7.17
C ARG A 304 -7.70 -12.86 -8.60
N GLN A 305 -7.07 -13.76 -9.36
CA GLN A 305 -7.47 -14.09 -10.72
C GLN A 305 -8.86 -14.73 -10.77
N PHE A 306 -9.16 -15.69 -9.90
CA PHE A 306 -10.48 -16.33 -9.85
C PHE A 306 -11.58 -15.31 -9.52
N VAL A 307 -11.34 -14.42 -8.56
CA VAL A 307 -12.29 -13.37 -8.20
C VAL A 307 -12.46 -12.35 -9.31
N SER A 308 -11.40 -11.99 -10.04
CA SER A 308 -11.51 -11.05 -11.16
C SER A 308 -12.25 -11.64 -12.36
N ALA A 309 -12.25 -12.95 -12.52
CA ALA A 309 -12.94 -13.67 -13.60
C ALA A 309 -14.35 -14.18 -13.20
N GLU A 310 -14.78 -13.97 -11.93
CA GLU A 310 -16.07 -14.47 -11.43
C GLU A 310 -17.26 -13.73 -12.06
N ASN A 311 -18.41 -14.42 -12.08
CA ASN A 311 -19.67 -13.80 -12.50
C ASN A 311 -20.24 -12.96 -11.33
N PRO A 312 -20.43 -11.63 -11.51
CA PRO A 312 -20.97 -10.75 -10.45
C PRO A 312 -22.37 -11.16 -9.92
N LYS A 313 -23.17 -11.86 -10.72
CA LYS A 313 -24.48 -12.37 -10.28
C LYS A 313 -24.36 -13.60 -9.37
N LYS A 314 -23.29 -14.38 -9.52
CA LYS A 314 -23.04 -15.59 -8.73
C LYS A 314 -21.57 -15.66 -8.33
N PRO A 315 -21.12 -14.82 -7.38
CA PRO A 315 -19.74 -14.77 -6.95
C PRO A 315 -19.32 -16.08 -6.27
N LEU A 316 -18.05 -16.42 -6.41
CA LEU A 316 -17.44 -17.64 -5.88
C LEU A 316 -17.36 -17.61 -4.34
N SER A 317 -17.82 -18.66 -3.70
CA SER A 317 -17.63 -18.84 -2.25
C SER A 317 -16.19 -19.29 -1.94
N ASP A 318 -15.74 -19.06 -0.70
CA ASP A 318 -14.42 -19.50 -0.25
C ASP A 318 -14.23 -21.04 -0.38
N SER A 319 -15.32 -21.81 -0.33
CA SER A 319 -15.31 -23.26 -0.55
C SER A 319 -15.07 -23.61 -2.02
N GLN A 320 -15.76 -22.92 -2.93
CA GLN A 320 -15.57 -23.13 -4.38
C GLN A 320 -14.17 -22.72 -4.83
N ILE A 321 -13.64 -21.61 -4.28
CA ILE A 321 -12.25 -21.20 -4.54
C ILE A 321 -11.28 -22.28 -4.05
N ALA A 322 -11.53 -22.91 -2.89
CA ALA A 322 -10.71 -24.00 -2.37
C ALA A 322 -10.75 -25.23 -3.30
N GLU A 323 -11.92 -25.58 -3.86
CA GLU A 323 -12.07 -26.66 -4.84
C GLU A 323 -11.30 -26.37 -6.14
N MET A 324 -11.42 -25.14 -6.68
CA MET A 324 -10.67 -24.72 -7.87
C MET A 324 -9.16 -24.75 -7.65
N LEU A 325 -8.67 -24.39 -6.45
CA LEU A 325 -7.25 -24.52 -6.10
C LEU A 325 -6.83 -25.99 -6.05
N LYS A 326 -7.69 -26.88 -5.52
CA LYS A 326 -7.45 -28.30 -5.47
C LYS A 326 -7.39 -28.92 -6.88
N GLU A 327 -8.25 -28.51 -7.81
CA GLU A 327 -8.18 -28.91 -9.22
C GLU A 327 -6.85 -28.51 -9.88
N GLN A 328 -6.21 -27.45 -9.40
CA GLN A 328 -4.85 -27.05 -9.83
C GLN A 328 -3.74 -27.73 -9.01
N GLY A 329 -4.09 -28.73 -8.20
CA GLY A 329 -3.15 -29.51 -7.41
C GLY A 329 -2.65 -28.80 -6.13
N ILE A 330 -3.30 -27.73 -5.69
CA ILE A 330 -2.91 -26.98 -4.49
C ILE A 330 -3.91 -27.29 -3.36
N GLU A 331 -3.44 -27.98 -2.33
CA GLU A 331 -4.26 -28.23 -1.15
C GLU A 331 -4.36 -26.99 -0.26
N CYS A 332 -5.54 -26.38 -0.23
CA CYS A 332 -5.81 -25.22 0.56
C CYS A 332 -7.16 -25.33 1.29
N ALA A 333 -7.15 -25.29 2.61
CA ALA A 333 -8.38 -25.34 3.40
C ALA A 333 -9.18 -24.03 3.23
N ARG A 334 -10.53 -24.14 3.29
CA ARG A 334 -11.45 -22.99 3.21
C ARG A 334 -11.04 -21.83 4.14
N ARG A 335 -10.62 -22.13 5.38
CA ARG A 335 -10.19 -21.09 6.36
C ARG A 335 -8.94 -20.34 5.87
N THR A 336 -8.01 -21.03 5.20
CA THR A 336 -6.81 -20.43 4.63
C THR A 336 -7.15 -19.56 3.44
N VAL A 337 -8.10 -19.98 2.58
CA VAL A 337 -8.62 -19.16 1.47
C VAL A 337 -9.25 -17.88 2.01
N ALA A 338 -10.11 -17.96 3.04
CA ALA A 338 -10.71 -16.80 3.67
C ALA A 338 -9.64 -15.81 4.21
N LYS A 339 -8.62 -16.32 4.92
CA LYS A 339 -7.49 -15.52 5.42
C LYS A 339 -6.73 -14.81 4.27
N TYR A 340 -6.47 -15.50 3.15
CA TYR A 340 -5.79 -14.90 2.00
C TYR A 340 -6.66 -13.87 1.28
N ARG A 341 -7.97 -14.13 1.15
CA ARG A 341 -8.93 -13.19 0.59
C ARG A 341 -8.99 -11.89 1.40
N GLU A 342 -9.08 -12.02 2.74
CA GLU A 342 -9.06 -10.86 3.66
C GLU A 342 -7.75 -10.08 3.56
N ALA A 343 -6.61 -10.77 3.51
CA ALA A 343 -5.31 -10.13 3.32
C ALA A 343 -5.21 -9.37 1.97
N LEU A 344 -5.96 -9.81 0.95
CA LEU A 344 -6.08 -9.13 -0.35
C LEU A 344 -7.14 -8.01 -0.33
N LYS A 345 -7.80 -7.75 0.81
CA LYS A 345 -8.92 -6.80 0.96
C LYS A 345 -10.09 -7.09 0.01
N ILE A 346 -10.31 -8.36 -0.33
CA ILE A 346 -11.42 -8.82 -1.17
C ILE A 346 -12.61 -9.14 -0.28
N ALA A 347 -13.77 -8.56 -0.58
CA ALA A 347 -15.00 -8.77 0.18
C ALA A 347 -15.49 -10.24 0.07
N PRO A 348 -16.23 -10.77 1.06
CA PRO A 348 -16.86 -12.09 0.98
C PRO A 348 -17.91 -12.15 -0.14
N ALA A 349 -18.24 -13.36 -0.62
CA ALA A 349 -19.16 -13.58 -1.74
C ALA A 349 -20.47 -12.79 -1.64
N ASN A 350 -21.05 -12.71 -0.42
CA ASN A 350 -22.30 -12.00 -0.18
C ASN A 350 -22.22 -10.51 -0.52
N LEU A 351 -21.07 -9.87 -0.28
CA LEU A 351 -20.87 -8.45 -0.55
C LEU A 351 -20.39 -8.17 -1.98
N ARG A 352 -19.88 -9.19 -2.69
CA ARG A 352 -19.48 -9.08 -4.10
C ARG A 352 -20.63 -9.31 -5.07
N LYS A 353 -21.75 -9.88 -4.61
CA LYS A 353 -22.91 -10.11 -5.44
C LYS A 353 -23.46 -8.78 -5.97
N ALA A 354 -23.66 -8.68 -7.30
CA ALA A 354 -24.35 -7.55 -7.91
C ALA A 354 -25.78 -7.44 -7.36
N LEU A 355 -26.23 -6.22 -7.15
CA LEU A 355 -27.58 -5.89 -6.68
C LEU A 355 -28.61 -6.09 -7.78
#